data_e2d443f1ad9e6e33b156e976690ca808
#
_entry.id   e2d443f1ad9e6e33b156e976690ca808
#
_cell.length_a   1.000
_cell.length_b   1.000
_cell.length_c   1.000
_cell.angle_alpha   90.00
_cell.angle_beta   90.00
_cell.angle_gamma   90.00
#
_symmetry.space_group_name_H-M   'P 1'
#
loop_
_entity.id
_entity.type
_entity.pdbx_description
1 polymer ?
#
loop_
_entity_poly.entity_id
_entity_poly.type
_entity_poly.pdbx_seq_one_letter_code
_entity_poly.pdbx_strand_id
1 'polypeptide(L)'
;VSGALDGQVALVAGATRGAGRAIAVELARAGAFVYATGRSSRVTGPSEIGRPETIEGTGELIDAAGGAGLALRVDHLDLDAVAGLVHRIRQDHGRLDVLINDIFGGDRYAQFDKPLWEHDLPGGLRMLRMGIDTHLITSAHALPLLLETGPGLVVEMTDGPSEVNATVRAGVGFYYDFVKAAVDRIVKGLAFELAEQPVTALGVTPGWLRSEQMLEHFEVTEATWRDACQRVPGFAVSESPAYVARGVAALAADPGRQQYAGQVLTARQLADRYGLSDTDGSRPDCWGLIADHGWGDQPAEVLERYR
;
A
#
# COMPACT_ATOMS: atom_id res chain seq x y z
N VAL A 1 13.63 -15.02 -1.86
CA VAL A 1 12.88 -14.76 -3.11
C VAL A 1 13.77 -14.00 -4.12
N SER A 2 15.10 -13.92 -3.87
CA SER A 2 16.01 -13.24 -4.81
C SER A 2 15.91 -13.87 -6.20
N GLY A 3 15.71 -13.03 -7.22
CA GLY A 3 15.59 -13.45 -8.61
C GLY A 3 14.22 -14.01 -9.05
N ALA A 4 13.23 -14.08 -8.17
CA ALA A 4 11.90 -14.61 -8.53
C ALA A 4 11.12 -13.71 -9.49
N LEU A 5 11.50 -12.42 -9.57
CA LEU A 5 10.91 -11.42 -10.47
C LEU A 5 11.90 -10.93 -11.54
N ASP A 6 12.97 -11.69 -11.80
CA ASP A 6 13.96 -11.31 -12.82
C ASP A 6 13.29 -11.08 -14.19
N GLY A 7 13.61 -9.95 -14.81
CA GLY A 7 13.06 -9.54 -16.09
C GLY A 7 11.63 -8.98 -16.05
N GLN A 8 11.01 -8.89 -14.87
CA GLN A 8 9.72 -8.22 -14.70
C GLN A 8 9.90 -6.73 -14.44
N VAL A 9 8.88 -5.96 -14.79
CA VAL A 9 8.81 -4.50 -14.59
C VAL A 9 7.64 -4.19 -13.68
N ALA A 10 7.90 -3.44 -12.62
CA ALA A 10 6.88 -3.03 -11.65
C ALA A 10 6.73 -1.50 -11.61
N LEU A 11 5.50 -1.03 -11.50
CA LEU A 11 5.17 0.35 -11.14
C LEU A 11 4.59 0.37 -9.74
N VAL A 12 5.23 1.11 -8.83
CA VAL A 12 4.73 1.37 -7.48
C VAL A 12 4.36 2.84 -7.35
N ALA A 13 3.08 3.10 -7.42
CA ALA A 13 2.50 4.43 -7.28
C ALA A 13 2.24 4.71 -5.79
N GLY A 14 2.79 5.83 -5.28
CA GLY A 14 2.73 6.15 -3.85
C GLY A 14 3.92 5.65 -3.03
N ALA A 15 5.09 5.48 -3.67
CA ALA A 15 6.28 4.87 -3.08
C ALA A 15 7.19 5.84 -2.27
N THR A 16 6.70 7.00 -1.84
CA THR A 16 7.56 7.98 -1.13
C THR A 16 7.92 7.54 0.29
N ARG A 17 7.05 6.77 0.97
CA ARG A 17 7.18 6.30 2.37
C ARG A 17 6.29 5.09 2.64
N GLY A 18 6.33 4.59 3.87
CA GLY A 18 5.41 3.55 4.37
C GLY A 18 5.42 2.26 3.56
N ALA A 19 4.24 1.69 3.34
CA ALA A 19 4.07 0.44 2.62
C ALA A 19 4.60 0.53 1.18
N GLY A 20 4.22 1.56 0.42
CA GLY A 20 4.64 1.72 -0.97
C GLY A 20 6.15 1.79 -1.15
N ARG A 21 6.87 2.52 -0.27
CA ARG A 21 8.34 2.53 -0.24
C ARG A 21 8.90 1.13 -0.02
N ALA A 22 8.41 0.43 1.01
CA ALA A 22 8.87 -0.90 1.35
C ALA A 22 8.57 -1.91 0.24
N ILE A 23 7.39 -1.84 -0.37
CA ILE A 23 7.00 -2.68 -1.52
C ILE A 23 7.94 -2.46 -2.71
N ALA A 24 8.26 -1.19 -3.03
CA ALA A 24 9.20 -0.89 -4.11
C ALA A 24 10.57 -1.53 -3.86
N VAL A 25 11.08 -1.46 -2.63
CA VAL A 25 12.36 -2.06 -2.23
C VAL A 25 12.31 -3.60 -2.30
N GLU A 26 11.24 -4.24 -1.80
CA GLU A 26 11.15 -5.71 -1.78
C GLU A 26 10.92 -6.29 -3.19
N LEU A 27 10.17 -5.61 -4.08
CA LEU A 27 10.04 -6.01 -5.48
C LEU A 27 11.40 -5.91 -6.21
N ALA A 28 12.15 -4.83 -5.97
CA ALA A 28 13.48 -4.67 -6.54
C ALA A 28 14.47 -5.73 -6.02
N ARG A 29 14.42 -6.04 -4.72
CA ARG A 29 15.20 -7.13 -4.12
C ARG A 29 14.85 -8.50 -4.70
N ALA A 30 13.60 -8.69 -5.11
CA ALA A 30 13.15 -9.91 -5.78
C ALA A 30 13.56 -9.99 -7.26
N GLY A 31 14.18 -8.94 -7.83
CA GLY A 31 14.72 -8.92 -9.21
C GLY A 31 13.91 -8.09 -10.22
N ALA A 32 12.78 -7.50 -9.82
CA ALA A 32 12.04 -6.62 -10.72
C ALA A 32 12.76 -5.29 -10.95
N PHE A 33 12.62 -4.73 -12.17
CA PHE A 33 12.92 -3.32 -12.38
C PHE A 33 11.75 -2.47 -11.92
N VAL A 34 11.99 -1.56 -10.94
CA VAL A 34 10.92 -0.85 -10.26
C VAL A 34 10.87 0.64 -10.65
N TYR A 35 9.72 1.09 -11.15
CA TYR A 35 9.37 2.50 -11.23
C TYR A 35 8.68 2.90 -9.94
N ALA A 36 9.40 3.57 -9.04
CA ALA A 36 8.87 4.11 -7.80
C ALA A 36 8.42 5.56 -8.00
N THR A 37 7.16 5.87 -7.71
CA THR A 37 6.63 7.21 -7.96
C THR A 37 6.01 7.84 -6.74
N GLY A 38 6.07 9.17 -6.67
CA GLY A 38 5.48 9.97 -5.59
C GLY A 38 5.62 11.45 -5.84
N ARG A 39 4.93 12.27 -5.05
CA ARG A 39 4.88 13.74 -5.26
C ARG A 39 5.97 14.52 -4.53
N SER A 40 6.45 14.02 -3.40
CA SER A 40 7.50 14.69 -2.62
C SER A 40 8.88 14.37 -3.18
N SER A 41 9.68 15.40 -3.40
CA SER A 41 10.99 15.33 -4.05
C SER A 41 11.96 16.30 -3.38
N ARG A 42 13.25 15.98 -3.39
CA ARG A 42 14.30 16.90 -2.92
C ARG A 42 14.38 18.18 -3.76
N VAL A 43 13.99 18.10 -5.03
CA VAL A 43 14.06 19.25 -5.96
C VAL A 43 12.88 20.19 -5.79
N THR A 44 11.66 19.64 -5.65
CA THR A 44 10.42 20.43 -5.59
C THR A 44 9.88 20.60 -4.18
N GLY A 45 10.51 19.98 -3.19
CA GLY A 45 10.05 19.99 -1.81
C GLY A 45 8.95 18.96 -1.50
N PRO A 46 8.45 18.99 -0.27
CA PRO A 46 7.39 18.08 0.18
C PRO A 46 6.08 18.39 -0.55
N SER A 47 5.25 17.35 -0.72
CA SER A 47 3.86 17.52 -1.13
C SER A 47 3.05 18.21 -0.03
N GLU A 48 1.77 18.47 -0.28
CA GLU A 48 0.84 19.08 0.69
C GLU A 48 0.74 18.35 2.04
N ILE A 49 1.23 17.12 2.16
CA ILE A 49 1.30 16.38 3.42
C ILE A 49 2.34 16.99 4.37
N GLY A 50 3.36 17.68 3.83
CA GLY A 50 4.38 18.38 4.61
C GLY A 50 5.43 17.47 5.26
N ARG A 51 5.56 16.23 4.81
CA ARG A 51 6.53 15.27 5.36
C ARG A 51 7.88 15.33 4.67
N PRO A 52 8.98 14.99 5.39
CA PRO A 52 10.34 15.12 4.87
C PRO A 52 10.74 14.02 3.88
N GLU A 53 10.05 12.88 3.86
CA GLU A 53 10.40 11.77 2.99
C GLU A 53 10.26 12.15 1.52
N THR A 54 11.23 11.74 0.68
CA THR A 54 11.27 12.04 -0.75
C THR A 54 11.33 10.78 -1.58
N ILE A 55 10.93 10.90 -2.83
CA ILE A 55 10.95 9.75 -3.76
C ILE A 55 12.38 9.33 -4.10
N GLU A 56 13.32 10.26 -4.15
CA GLU A 56 14.74 9.97 -4.37
C GLU A 56 15.31 9.10 -3.25
N GLY A 57 14.85 9.32 -1.99
CA GLY A 57 15.22 8.46 -0.86
C GLY A 57 14.76 7.01 -1.05
N THR A 58 13.64 6.79 -1.74
CA THR A 58 13.19 5.44 -2.11
C THR A 58 14.12 4.82 -3.18
N GLY A 59 14.55 5.61 -4.16
CA GLY A 59 15.55 5.16 -5.15
C GLY A 59 16.85 4.70 -4.49
N GLU A 60 17.36 5.48 -3.54
CA GLU A 60 18.58 5.13 -2.77
C GLU A 60 18.40 3.81 -1.97
N LEU A 61 17.20 3.56 -1.44
CA LEU A 61 16.92 2.30 -0.74
C LEU A 61 16.81 1.11 -1.70
N ILE A 62 16.30 1.30 -2.91
CA ILE A 62 16.30 0.29 -3.97
C ILE A 62 17.74 -0.09 -4.33
N ASP A 63 18.60 0.90 -4.57
CA ASP A 63 20.01 0.70 -4.88
C ASP A 63 20.75 0.00 -3.72
N ALA A 64 20.52 0.44 -2.49
CA ALA A 64 21.11 -0.17 -1.29
C ALA A 64 20.66 -1.62 -1.06
N ALA A 65 19.48 -1.99 -1.54
CA ALA A 65 18.98 -3.36 -1.52
C ALA A 65 19.58 -4.25 -2.63
N GLY A 66 20.43 -3.69 -3.50
CA GLY A 66 20.99 -4.38 -4.66
C GLY A 66 19.99 -4.58 -5.80
N GLY A 67 18.88 -3.84 -5.80
CA GLY A 67 17.85 -3.87 -6.83
C GLY A 67 18.10 -2.87 -7.95
N ALA A 68 17.20 -2.83 -8.93
CA ALA A 68 17.22 -1.88 -10.04
C ALA A 68 15.89 -1.11 -10.13
N GLY A 69 15.95 0.19 -10.39
CA GLY A 69 14.74 0.98 -10.53
C GLY A 69 14.98 2.45 -10.80
N LEU A 70 13.89 3.17 -10.98
CA LEU A 70 13.87 4.63 -11.15
C LEU A 70 12.88 5.24 -10.18
N ALA A 71 13.34 6.21 -9.39
CA ALA A 71 12.51 7.03 -8.54
C ALA A 71 12.09 8.31 -9.31
N LEU A 72 10.80 8.49 -9.51
CA LEU A 72 10.27 9.57 -10.34
C LEU A 72 9.22 10.39 -9.58
N ARG A 73 9.34 11.72 -9.69
CA ARG A 73 8.29 12.59 -9.20
C ARG A 73 7.11 12.57 -10.17
N VAL A 74 5.97 12.04 -9.71
CA VAL A 74 4.71 12.01 -10.47
C VAL A 74 3.55 12.39 -9.55
N ASP A 75 2.67 13.27 -10.01
CA ASP A 75 1.35 13.48 -9.41
C ASP A 75 0.33 12.63 -10.17
N HIS A 76 -0.22 11.63 -9.49
CA HIS A 76 -1.18 10.71 -10.09
C HIS A 76 -2.60 11.31 -10.27
N LEU A 77 -2.81 12.58 -9.91
CA LEU A 77 -3.98 13.36 -10.33
C LEU A 77 -3.77 14.09 -11.67
N ASP A 78 -2.54 14.11 -12.18
CA ASP A 78 -2.20 14.70 -13.46
C ASP A 78 -2.23 13.61 -14.54
N LEU A 79 -3.26 13.65 -15.38
CA LEU A 79 -3.50 12.67 -16.45
C LEU A 79 -2.32 12.59 -17.42
N ASP A 80 -1.74 13.74 -17.81
CA ASP A 80 -0.63 13.79 -18.77
C ASP A 80 0.65 13.26 -18.14
N ALA A 81 0.90 13.55 -16.87
CA ALA A 81 2.04 13.00 -16.14
C ALA A 81 1.98 11.47 -16.03
N VAL A 82 0.81 10.90 -15.74
CA VAL A 82 0.60 9.45 -15.68
C VAL A 82 0.71 8.81 -17.06
N ALA A 83 0.12 9.42 -18.09
CA ALA A 83 0.26 8.95 -19.47
C ALA A 83 1.72 8.95 -19.91
N GLY A 84 2.48 10.02 -19.62
CA GLY A 84 3.91 10.14 -19.88
C GLY A 84 4.74 9.10 -19.15
N LEU A 85 4.41 8.79 -17.91
CA LEU A 85 5.05 7.73 -17.13
C LEU A 85 4.87 6.35 -17.79
N VAL A 86 3.64 5.98 -18.14
CA VAL A 86 3.36 4.68 -18.77
C VAL A 86 3.99 4.61 -20.17
N HIS A 87 3.98 5.70 -20.93
CA HIS A 87 4.68 5.78 -22.21
C HIS A 87 6.19 5.54 -22.03
N ARG A 88 6.82 6.14 -21.04
CA ARG A 88 8.23 5.90 -20.71
C ARG A 88 8.50 4.44 -20.36
N ILE A 89 7.69 3.82 -19.50
CA ILE A 89 7.81 2.39 -19.15
C ILE A 89 7.78 1.53 -20.42
N ARG A 90 6.84 1.84 -21.31
CA ARG A 90 6.73 1.16 -22.62
C ARG A 90 7.98 1.35 -23.49
N GLN A 91 8.53 2.54 -23.54
CA GLN A 91 9.76 2.82 -24.31
C GLN A 91 10.98 2.12 -23.73
N ASP A 92 11.13 2.15 -22.41
CA ASP A 92 12.31 1.63 -21.73
C ASP A 92 12.33 0.08 -21.72
N HIS A 93 11.15 -0.57 -21.56
CA HIS A 93 11.06 -2.01 -21.33
C HIS A 93 10.09 -2.77 -22.24
N GLY A 94 9.16 -2.09 -22.90
CA GLY A 94 8.12 -2.71 -23.73
C GLY A 94 7.08 -3.51 -22.94
N ARG A 95 7.11 -3.48 -21.60
CA ARG A 95 6.28 -4.29 -20.73
C ARG A 95 6.01 -3.63 -19.38
N LEU A 96 4.92 -4.05 -18.73
CA LEU A 96 4.62 -3.82 -17.33
C LEU A 96 3.97 -5.10 -16.77
N ASP A 97 4.51 -5.64 -15.69
CA ASP A 97 4.06 -6.92 -15.11
C ASP A 97 3.29 -6.72 -13.80
N VAL A 98 3.68 -5.69 -13.02
CA VAL A 98 3.10 -5.43 -11.71
C VAL A 98 2.77 -3.96 -11.57
N LEU A 99 1.53 -3.67 -11.18
CA LEU A 99 1.08 -2.36 -10.75
C LEU A 99 0.69 -2.42 -9.26
N ILE A 100 1.29 -1.56 -8.46
CA ILE A 100 0.90 -1.35 -7.06
C ILE A 100 0.37 0.07 -6.94
N ASN A 101 -0.89 0.22 -6.54
CA ASN A 101 -1.50 1.49 -6.17
C ASN A 101 -1.54 1.63 -4.66
N ASP A 102 -0.56 2.35 -4.08
CA ASP A 102 -0.48 2.73 -2.67
C ASP A 102 -0.56 4.25 -2.50
N ILE A 103 -1.35 4.89 -3.35
CA ILE A 103 -1.48 6.34 -3.37
C ILE A 103 -2.54 6.75 -2.36
N PHE A 104 -2.09 7.40 -1.30
CA PHE A 104 -2.95 8.14 -0.38
C PHE A 104 -2.24 9.46 -0.02
N GLY A 105 -2.82 10.30 0.67
CA GLY A 105 -2.22 11.60 1.03
C GLY A 105 -3.27 12.45 1.70
N GLY A 106 -4.35 11.75 2.10
CA GLY A 106 -5.52 12.35 2.72
C GLY A 106 -5.40 12.53 4.22
N ASP A 107 -4.39 11.96 4.88
CA ASP A 107 -4.29 11.94 6.35
C ASP A 107 -4.46 13.33 6.98
N ARG A 108 -3.86 14.37 6.39
CA ARG A 108 -3.99 15.74 6.89
C ARG A 108 -5.42 16.31 6.86
N TYR A 109 -6.30 15.71 6.06
CA TYR A 109 -7.71 16.10 5.93
C TYR A 109 -8.64 15.20 6.74
N ALA A 110 -8.11 14.17 7.40
CA ALA A 110 -8.90 13.30 8.26
C ALA A 110 -9.43 14.09 9.47
N GLN A 111 -10.72 13.96 9.72
CA GLN A 111 -11.40 14.57 10.86
C GLN A 111 -12.19 13.47 11.56
N PHE A 112 -11.57 12.91 12.58
CA PHE A 112 -12.16 11.83 13.37
C PHE A 112 -13.32 12.35 14.25
N ASP A 113 -14.25 11.48 14.58
CA ASP A 113 -15.37 11.74 15.51
C ASP A 113 -16.29 12.91 15.12
N LYS A 114 -16.31 13.29 13.84
CA LYS A 114 -17.21 14.32 13.32
C LYS A 114 -18.27 13.74 12.40
N PRO A 115 -19.52 14.17 12.48
CA PRO A 115 -20.53 13.85 11.48
C PRO A 115 -20.23 14.59 10.16
N LEU A 116 -20.73 14.07 9.05
CA LEU A 116 -20.46 14.59 7.71
C LEU A 116 -20.69 16.12 7.58
N TRP A 117 -21.74 16.63 8.16
CA TRP A 117 -22.12 18.05 8.09
C TRP A 117 -21.24 19.01 8.91
N GLU A 118 -20.32 18.49 9.72
CA GLU A 118 -19.31 19.26 10.46
C GLU A 118 -17.90 19.10 9.89
N HIS A 119 -17.73 18.24 8.86
CA HIS A 119 -16.46 18.11 8.18
C HIS A 119 -16.10 19.33 7.36
N ASP A 120 -14.79 19.60 7.22
CA ASP A 120 -14.26 20.47 6.20
C ASP A 120 -14.52 19.87 4.82
N LEU A 121 -15.54 20.37 4.12
CA LEU A 121 -15.94 19.85 2.82
C LEU A 121 -14.82 19.91 1.76
N PRO A 122 -14.09 21.04 1.59
CA PRO A 122 -12.96 21.09 0.64
C PRO A 122 -11.89 20.02 0.94
N GLY A 123 -11.50 19.87 2.19
CA GLY A 123 -10.53 18.84 2.62
C GLY A 123 -11.03 17.42 2.39
N GLY A 124 -12.29 17.13 2.74
CA GLY A 124 -12.91 15.85 2.48
C GLY A 124 -12.94 15.49 0.99
N LEU A 125 -13.38 16.40 0.13
CA LEU A 125 -13.37 16.22 -1.33
C LEU A 125 -11.94 16.05 -1.87
N ARG A 126 -10.96 16.76 -1.30
CA ARG A 126 -9.56 16.57 -1.66
C ARG A 126 -9.06 15.17 -1.31
N MET A 127 -9.45 14.65 -0.14
CA MET A 127 -9.13 13.27 0.27
C MET A 127 -9.69 12.25 -0.71
N LEU A 128 -10.95 12.39 -1.14
CA LEU A 128 -11.56 11.50 -2.14
C LEU A 128 -10.75 11.48 -3.43
N ARG A 129 -10.40 12.65 -3.96
CA ARG A 129 -9.59 12.73 -5.17
C ARG A 129 -8.23 12.04 -5.01
N MET A 130 -7.59 12.23 -3.87
CA MET A 130 -6.27 11.65 -3.63
C MET A 130 -6.27 10.14 -3.38
N GLY A 131 -7.37 9.58 -2.91
CA GLY A 131 -7.46 8.15 -2.62
C GLY A 131 -8.33 7.36 -3.61
N ILE A 132 -9.06 8.03 -4.52
CA ILE A 132 -9.91 7.36 -5.50
C ILE A 132 -9.46 7.69 -6.93
N ASP A 133 -9.46 8.99 -7.31
CA ASP A 133 -9.14 9.39 -8.69
C ASP A 133 -7.73 8.92 -9.08
N THR A 134 -6.76 9.00 -8.16
CA THR A 134 -5.38 8.57 -8.42
C THR A 134 -5.28 7.09 -8.76
N HIS A 135 -6.01 6.22 -8.06
CA HIS A 135 -6.06 4.78 -8.33
C HIS A 135 -6.68 4.51 -9.71
N LEU A 136 -7.81 5.16 -10.00
CA LEU A 136 -8.50 5.01 -11.28
C LEU A 136 -7.67 5.54 -12.46
N ILE A 137 -7.08 6.73 -12.33
CA ILE A 137 -6.22 7.33 -13.38
C ILE A 137 -5.02 6.43 -13.65
N THR A 138 -4.33 5.97 -12.60
CA THR A 138 -3.15 5.14 -12.75
C THR A 138 -3.48 3.81 -13.41
N SER A 139 -4.54 3.13 -12.94
CA SER A 139 -4.99 1.86 -13.49
C SER A 139 -5.46 1.99 -14.94
N ALA A 140 -6.22 3.04 -15.27
CA ALA A 140 -6.72 3.26 -16.64
C ALA A 140 -5.56 3.43 -17.65
N HIS A 141 -4.47 4.10 -17.27
CA HIS A 141 -3.30 4.25 -18.14
C HIS A 141 -2.39 3.02 -18.16
N ALA A 142 -2.23 2.31 -17.04
CA ALA A 142 -1.31 1.18 -16.92
C ALA A 142 -1.87 -0.14 -17.48
N LEU A 143 -3.19 -0.37 -17.33
CA LEU A 143 -3.83 -1.63 -17.73
C LEU A 143 -3.61 -2.01 -19.20
N PRO A 144 -3.67 -1.11 -20.21
CA PRO A 144 -3.38 -1.50 -21.58
C PRO A 144 -2.00 -2.15 -21.74
N LEU A 145 -0.96 -1.62 -21.08
CA LEU A 145 0.37 -2.18 -21.14
C LEU A 145 0.48 -3.51 -20.37
N LEU A 146 -0.18 -3.64 -19.22
CA LEU A 146 -0.27 -4.90 -18.47
C LEU A 146 -0.92 -6.00 -19.31
N LEU A 147 -2.04 -5.70 -20.00
CA LEU A 147 -2.77 -6.63 -20.85
C LEU A 147 -1.94 -7.09 -22.07
N GLU A 148 -1.16 -6.18 -22.66
CA GLU A 148 -0.24 -6.51 -23.76
C GLU A 148 0.94 -7.36 -23.30
N THR A 149 1.39 -7.18 -22.05
CA THR A 149 2.56 -7.89 -21.49
C THR A 149 2.26 -9.37 -21.25
N GLY A 150 1.06 -9.72 -20.79
CA GLY A 150 0.68 -11.11 -20.44
C GLY A 150 0.34 -11.26 -18.96
N PRO A 151 0.72 -12.33 -18.27
CA PRO A 151 0.28 -12.56 -16.90
C PRO A 151 0.73 -11.46 -15.95
N GLY A 152 -0.17 -10.50 -15.67
CA GLY A 152 0.09 -9.32 -14.85
C GLY A 152 -0.57 -9.37 -13.46
N LEU A 153 -0.19 -8.40 -12.62
CA LEU A 153 -0.77 -8.22 -11.29
C LEU A 153 -1.09 -6.74 -11.06
N VAL A 154 -2.31 -6.46 -10.58
CA VAL A 154 -2.68 -5.17 -10.00
C VAL A 154 -2.98 -5.37 -8.52
N VAL A 155 -2.30 -4.62 -7.67
CA VAL A 155 -2.57 -4.57 -6.23
C VAL A 155 -3.06 -3.18 -5.85
N GLU A 156 -4.25 -3.12 -5.30
CA GLU A 156 -4.83 -1.92 -4.71
C GLU A 156 -4.59 -1.97 -3.20
N MET A 157 -3.81 -1.03 -2.67
CA MET A 157 -3.56 -0.95 -1.23
C MET A 157 -4.70 -0.20 -0.53
N THR A 158 -5.25 -0.81 0.52
CA THR A 158 -6.33 -0.22 1.29
C THR A 158 -6.07 -0.32 2.80
N ASP A 159 -7.03 0.12 3.60
CA ASP A 159 -7.04 -0.02 5.05
C ASP A 159 -8.31 -0.79 5.46
N GLY A 160 -8.11 -2.03 5.87
CA GLY A 160 -9.15 -2.96 6.26
C GLY A 160 -9.47 -4.04 5.23
N PRO A 161 -9.72 -5.28 5.67
CA PRO A 161 -10.27 -6.34 4.84
C PRO A 161 -11.70 -6.02 4.40
N SER A 162 -12.21 -6.76 3.40
CA SER A 162 -13.53 -6.49 2.79
C SER A 162 -14.67 -6.50 3.82
N GLU A 163 -14.60 -7.32 4.85
CA GLU A 163 -15.62 -7.43 5.91
C GLU A 163 -15.70 -6.14 6.73
N VAL A 164 -14.54 -5.52 7.01
CA VAL A 164 -14.47 -4.22 7.70
C VAL A 164 -14.98 -3.11 6.79
N ASN A 165 -14.56 -3.09 5.53
CA ASN A 165 -14.97 -2.09 4.54
C ASN A 165 -16.43 -2.23 4.07
N ALA A 166 -17.09 -3.36 4.36
CA ALA A 166 -18.53 -3.54 4.13
C ALA A 166 -19.39 -2.86 5.20
N THR A 167 -18.81 -2.41 6.29
CA THR A 167 -19.48 -1.72 7.40
C THR A 167 -18.92 -0.32 7.58
N VAL A 168 -19.68 0.56 8.26
CA VAL A 168 -19.18 1.90 8.60
C VAL A 168 -18.34 1.81 9.87
N ARG A 169 -17.11 2.29 9.82
CA ARG A 169 -16.21 2.33 10.97
C ARG A 169 -16.48 3.56 11.83
N ALA A 170 -16.97 3.33 13.03
CA ALA A 170 -17.22 4.41 13.99
C ALA A 170 -15.90 5.15 14.33
N GLY A 171 -15.97 6.47 14.44
CA GLY A 171 -14.86 7.31 14.91
C GLY A 171 -13.82 7.69 13.87
N VAL A 172 -13.73 7.01 12.72
CA VAL A 172 -12.69 7.32 11.71
C VAL A 172 -13.04 8.47 10.75
N GLY A 173 -14.28 8.98 10.82
CA GLY A 173 -14.76 10.07 9.98
C GLY A 173 -15.21 9.62 8.58
N PHE A 174 -16.28 10.26 8.09
CA PHE A 174 -16.99 9.84 6.87
C PHE A 174 -16.09 9.72 5.65
N TYR A 175 -15.28 10.73 5.35
CA TYR A 175 -14.46 10.74 4.12
C TYR A 175 -13.35 9.71 4.16
N TYR A 176 -12.74 9.49 5.32
CA TYR A 176 -11.70 8.48 5.47
C TYR A 176 -12.26 7.07 5.27
N ASP A 177 -13.34 6.74 5.98
CA ASP A 177 -14.02 5.45 5.85
C ASP A 177 -14.47 5.19 4.40
N PHE A 178 -15.11 6.19 3.77
CA PHE A 178 -15.59 6.07 2.41
C PHE A 178 -14.47 5.83 1.39
N VAL A 179 -13.34 6.54 1.50
CA VAL A 179 -12.20 6.31 0.60
C VAL A 179 -11.68 4.88 0.71
N LYS A 180 -11.53 4.36 1.92
CA LYS A 180 -11.02 2.99 2.11
C LYS A 180 -11.97 1.92 1.60
N ALA A 181 -13.27 2.11 1.81
CA ALA A 181 -14.31 1.26 1.24
C ALA A 181 -14.38 1.38 -0.30
N ALA A 182 -14.13 2.57 -0.87
CA ALA A 182 -14.10 2.77 -2.31
C ALA A 182 -12.97 1.96 -2.98
N VAL A 183 -11.79 1.86 -2.36
CA VAL A 183 -10.69 1.04 -2.89
C VAL A 183 -11.08 -0.45 -2.94
N ASP A 184 -11.75 -0.99 -1.90
CA ASP A 184 -12.31 -2.35 -1.94
C ASP A 184 -13.29 -2.53 -3.12
N ARG A 185 -14.09 -1.51 -3.41
CA ARG A 185 -14.99 -1.53 -4.58
C ARG A 185 -14.25 -1.48 -5.92
N ILE A 186 -13.13 -0.74 -6.00
CA ILE A 186 -12.24 -0.72 -7.18
C ILE A 186 -11.66 -2.13 -7.41
N VAL A 187 -11.14 -2.79 -6.38
CA VAL A 187 -10.64 -4.17 -6.44
C VAL A 187 -11.66 -5.11 -7.09
N LYS A 188 -12.89 -5.09 -6.60
CA LYS A 188 -13.99 -5.94 -7.12
C LYS A 188 -14.36 -5.59 -8.56
N GLY A 189 -14.36 -4.30 -8.90
CA GLY A 189 -14.62 -3.83 -10.25
C GLY A 189 -13.55 -4.28 -11.25
N LEU A 190 -12.28 -4.07 -10.92
CA LEU A 190 -11.17 -4.49 -11.76
C LEU A 190 -11.13 -6.02 -11.93
N ALA A 191 -11.34 -6.78 -10.87
CA ALA A 191 -11.36 -8.24 -10.94
C ALA A 191 -12.51 -8.75 -11.84
N PHE A 192 -13.66 -8.09 -11.82
CA PHE A 192 -14.79 -8.43 -12.71
C PHE A 192 -14.46 -8.14 -14.19
N GLU A 193 -13.90 -6.98 -14.50
CA GLU A 193 -13.53 -6.61 -15.87
C GLU A 193 -12.37 -7.44 -16.42
N LEU A 194 -11.47 -7.90 -15.55
CA LEU A 194 -10.29 -8.69 -15.91
C LEU A 194 -10.50 -10.21 -15.81
N ALA A 195 -11.72 -10.68 -15.56
CA ALA A 195 -12.00 -12.11 -15.32
C ALA A 195 -11.50 -13.05 -16.44
N GLU A 196 -11.62 -12.61 -17.70
CA GLU A 196 -11.19 -13.37 -18.88
C GLU A 196 -9.82 -12.88 -19.42
N GLN A 197 -9.11 -12.06 -18.64
CA GLN A 197 -7.83 -11.47 -19.05
C GLN A 197 -6.66 -12.10 -18.27
N PRO A 198 -5.44 -12.05 -18.80
CA PRO A 198 -4.27 -12.61 -18.12
C PRO A 198 -3.74 -11.73 -16.98
N VAL A 199 -4.53 -10.81 -16.46
CA VAL A 199 -4.15 -9.88 -15.38
C VAL A 199 -5.03 -10.16 -14.17
N THR A 200 -4.39 -10.36 -13.01
CA THR A 200 -5.08 -10.50 -11.72
C THR A 200 -5.17 -9.16 -11.01
N ALA A 201 -6.35 -8.75 -10.59
CA ALA A 201 -6.54 -7.61 -9.70
C ALA A 201 -7.03 -8.08 -8.33
N LEU A 202 -6.38 -7.59 -7.29
CA LEU A 202 -6.71 -7.88 -5.88
C LEU A 202 -6.33 -6.70 -4.99
N GLY A 203 -6.81 -6.71 -3.76
CA GLY A 203 -6.44 -5.75 -2.73
C GLY A 203 -5.48 -6.34 -1.70
N VAL A 204 -4.69 -5.48 -1.08
CA VAL A 204 -3.88 -5.82 0.09
C VAL A 204 -4.06 -4.76 1.16
N THR A 205 -4.19 -5.20 2.41
CA THR A 205 -4.24 -4.32 3.57
C THR A 205 -3.17 -4.70 4.59
N PRO A 206 -2.30 -3.74 5.00
CA PRO A 206 -1.49 -3.94 6.19
C PRO A 206 -2.38 -3.96 7.43
N GLY A 207 -1.81 -4.40 8.55
CA GLY A 207 -2.35 -4.13 9.87
C GLY A 207 -2.02 -2.71 10.33
N TRP A 208 -1.83 -2.53 11.64
CA TRP A 208 -1.36 -1.24 12.17
C TRP A 208 0.10 -1.01 11.78
N LEU A 209 0.29 -0.23 10.73
CA LEU A 209 1.60 -0.05 10.11
C LEU A 209 2.50 0.89 10.93
N ARG A 210 3.71 0.46 11.29
CA ARG A 210 4.77 1.31 11.84
C ARG A 210 5.42 2.16 10.76
N SER A 211 4.62 3.00 10.10
CA SER A 211 5.15 3.95 9.12
C SER A 211 5.99 5.03 9.80
N GLU A 212 6.78 5.77 9.00
CA GLU A 212 7.59 6.90 9.49
C GLU A 212 6.73 7.90 10.26
N GLN A 213 5.51 8.18 9.79
CA GLN A 213 4.57 9.06 10.46
C GLN A 213 4.09 8.49 11.80
N MET A 214 3.83 7.19 11.87
CA MET A 214 3.36 6.54 13.09
C MET A 214 4.47 6.47 14.15
N LEU A 215 5.69 6.15 13.73
CA LEU A 215 6.85 6.15 14.63
C LEU A 215 7.13 7.56 15.20
N GLU A 216 7.03 8.60 14.36
CA GLU A 216 7.17 9.98 14.81
C GLU A 216 6.04 10.38 15.77
N HIS A 217 4.78 10.00 15.47
CA HIS A 217 3.64 10.27 16.34
C HIS A 217 3.82 9.70 17.76
N PHE A 218 4.43 8.53 17.86
CA PHE A 218 4.74 7.90 19.14
C PHE A 218 6.11 8.26 19.70
N GLU A 219 6.87 9.13 19.04
CA GLU A 219 8.22 9.56 19.45
C GLU A 219 9.18 8.36 19.64
N VAL A 220 9.09 7.38 18.74
CA VAL A 220 9.91 6.17 18.75
C VAL A 220 10.58 5.94 17.38
N THR A 221 11.49 4.99 17.33
CA THR A 221 12.11 4.49 16.09
C THR A 221 11.74 3.03 15.89
N GLU A 222 12.05 2.46 14.71
CA GLU A 222 11.84 1.02 14.49
C GLU A 222 12.66 0.15 15.48
N ALA A 223 13.76 0.66 16.02
CA ALA A 223 14.53 -0.03 17.06
C ALA A 223 13.90 0.03 18.46
N THR A 224 13.11 1.07 18.73
CA THR A 224 12.50 1.34 20.06
C THR A 224 10.97 1.34 20.06
N TRP A 225 10.33 0.88 18.98
CA TRP A 225 8.87 0.97 18.80
C TRP A 225 8.06 0.35 19.95
N ARG A 226 8.64 -0.66 20.63
CA ARG A 226 7.99 -1.31 21.77
C ARG A 226 7.78 -0.39 22.97
N ASP A 227 8.53 0.71 23.07
CA ASP A 227 8.36 1.68 24.15
C ASP A 227 6.98 2.37 24.04
N ALA A 228 6.44 2.50 22.83
CA ALA A 228 5.08 3.01 22.59
C ALA A 228 3.99 2.12 23.20
N CYS A 229 4.22 0.80 23.31
CA CYS A 229 3.27 -0.15 23.89
C CYS A 229 2.96 0.13 25.38
N GLN A 230 3.84 0.85 26.07
CA GLN A 230 3.58 1.28 27.46
C GLN A 230 2.44 2.30 27.55
N ARG A 231 2.25 3.11 26.49
CA ARG A 231 1.19 4.12 26.39
C ARG A 231 -0.02 3.61 25.63
N VAL A 232 0.21 2.80 24.61
CA VAL A 232 -0.82 2.24 23.73
C VAL A 232 -0.56 0.74 23.57
N PRO A 233 -1.11 -0.10 24.47
CA PRO A 233 -0.83 -1.54 24.47
C PRO A 233 -1.13 -2.24 23.15
N GLY A 234 -2.21 -1.84 22.43
CA GLY A 234 -2.58 -2.35 21.11
C GLY A 234 -1.49 -2.17 20.03
N PHE A 235 -0.53 -1.26 20.23
CA PHE A 235 0.60 -1.10 19.29
C PHE A 235 1.52 -2.33 19.25
N ALA A 236 1.38 -3.26 20.20
CA ALA A 236 2.11 -4.53 20.23
C ALA A 236 1.81 -5.43 19.02
N VAL A 237 0.64 -5.28 18.38
CA VAL A 237 0.26 -6.01 17.15
C VAL A 237 0.51 -5.21 15.87
N SER A 238 1.28 -4.12 15.96
CA SER A 238 1.69 -3.35 14.78
C SER A 238 2.74 -4.10 13.97
N GLU A 239 2.81 -3.78 12.68
CA GLU A 239 3.75 -4.40 11.74
C GLU A 239 4.70 -3.37 11.11
N SER A 240 5.91 -3.79 10.76
CA SER A 240 6.80 -2.97 9.96
C SER A 240 6.32 -2.90 8.51
N PRO A 241 6.66 -1.84 7.76
CA PRO A 241 6.37 -1.78 6.31
C PRO A 241 6.96 -2.95 5.51
N ALA A 242 8.06 -3.57 6.01
CA ALA A 242 8.67 -4.72 5.38
C ALA A 242 7.79 -5.98 5.42
N TYR A 243 6.91 -6.11 6.42
CA TYR A 243 6.06 -7.30 6.57
C TYR A 243 5.07 -7.43 5.41
N VAL A 244 4.25 -6.41 5.20
CA VAL A 244 3.31 -6.40 4.06
C VAL A 244 4.06 -6.40 2.71
N ALA A 245 5.20 -5.70 2.63
CA ALA A 245 5.99 -5.61 1.40
C ALA A 245 6.54 -6.97 0.95
N ARG A 246 7.07 -7.78 1.87
CA ARG A 246 7.49 -9.16 1.59
C ARG A 246 6.32 -10.01 1.11
N GLY A 247 5.14 -9.83 1.69
CA GLY A 247 3.91 -10.50 1.26
C GLY A 247 3.55 -10.14 -0.19
N VAL A 248 3.58 -8.86 -0.53
CA VAL A 248 3.30 -8.39 -1.90
C VAL A 248 4.34 -8.90 -2.90
N ALA A 249 5.63 -8.90 -2.55
CA ALA A 249 6.68 -9.43 -3.43
C ALA A 249 6.53 -10.95 -3.66
N ALA A 250 6.17 -11.71 -2.63
CA ALA A 250 5.89 -13.15 -2.76
C ALA A 250 4.64 -13.41 -3.61
N LEU A 251 3.59 -12.61 -3.42
CA LEU A 251 2.36 -12.67 -4.23
C LEU A 251 2.65 -12.34 -5.71
N ALA A 252 3.49 -11.35 -5.99
CA ALA A 252 3.89 -11.03 -7.36
C ALA A 252 4.60 -12.19 -8.05
N ALA A 253 5.36 -12.97 -7.30
CA ALA A 253 6.05 -14.17 -7.78
C ALA A 253 5.17 -15.45 -7.82
N ASP A 254 3.96 -15.42 -7.24
CA ASP A 254 3.08 -16.61 -7.18
C ASP A 254 2.32 -16.80 -8.51
N PRO A 255 2.58 -17.87 -9.27
CA PRO A 255 1.82 -18.17 -10.48
C PRO A 255 0.35 -18.52 -10.20
N GLY A 256 0.02 -18.89 -8.96
CA GLY A 256 -1.34 -19.24 -8.53
C GLY A 256 -2.18 -18.06 -8.02
N ARG A 257 -1.67 -16.82 -8.10
CA ARG A 257 -2.32 -15.63 -7.55
C ARG A 257 -3.72 -15.32 -8.08
N GLN A 258 -4.09 -15.86 -9.25
CA GLN A 258 -5.43 -15.70 -9.84
C GLN A 258 -6.56 -16.14 -8.89
N GLN A 259 -6.31 -17.10 -8.01
CA GLN A 259 -7.29 -17.56 -7.03
C GLN A 259 -7.76 -16.45 -6.04
N TYR A 260 -7.00 -15.37 -5.94
CA TYR A 260 -7.28 -14.24 -5.04
C TYR A 260 -7.93 -13.04 -5.77
N ALA A 261 -8.26 -13.17 -7.06
CA ALA A 261 -8.88 -12.09 -7.82
C ALA A 261 -10.13 -11.54 -7.09
N GLY A 262 -10.20 -10.23 -6.92
CA GLY A 262 -11.31 -9.55 -6.27
C GLY A 262 -11.34 -9.61 -4.74
N GLN A 263 -10.39 -10.32 -4.11
CA GLN A 263 -10.24 -10.38 -2.64
C GLN A 263 -9.34 -9.26 -2.14
N VAL A 264 -9.50 -8.89 -0.87
CA VAL A 264 -8.55 -8.07 -0.12
C VAL A 264 -7.84 -8.97 0.90
N LEU A 265 -6.53 -9.16 0.71
CA LEU A 265 -5.71 -10.00 1.58
C LEU A 265 -5.03 -9.14 2.66
N THR A 266 -5.00 -9.65 3.89
CA THR A 266 -4.22 -9.01 4.96
C THR A 266 -2.74 -9.39 4.87
N ALA A 267 -1.86 -8.55 5.43
CA ALA A 267 -0.43 -8.87 5.55
C ALA A 267 -0.22 -10.21 6.26
N ARG A 268 -1.04 -10.52 7.28
CA ARG A 268 -1.02 -11.81 7.99
C ARG A 268 -1.38 -12.98 7.08
N GLN A 269 -2.43 -12.88 6.28
CA GLN A 269 -2.80 -13.95 5.33
C GLN A 269 -1.69 -14.21 4.31
N LEU A 270 -1.04 -13.15 3.82
CA LEU A 270 0.13 -13.29 2.94
C LEU A 270 1.30 -13.97 3.66
N ALA A 271 1.56 -13.57 4.91
CA ALA A 271 2.63 -14.16 5.71
C ALA A 271 2.40 -15.65 6.00
N ASP A 272 1.18 -16.05 6.32
CA ASP A 272 0.83 -17.46 6.53
C ASP A 272 0.95 -18.26 5.24
N ARG A 273 0.52 -17.69 4.11
CA ARG A 273 0.59 -18.33 2.80
C ARG A 273 2.02 -18.60 2.35
N TYR A 274 2.90 -17.63 2.53
CA TYR A 274 4.26 -17.68 1.98
C TYR A 274 5.34 -17.96 3.05
N GLY A 275 4.94 -18.27 4.28
CA GLY A 275 5.87 -18.60 5.35
C GLY A 275 6.74 -17.44 5.80
N LEU A 276 6.20 -16.21 5.80
CA LEU A 276 6.92 -14.97 6.10
C LEU A 276 6.77 -14.56 7.56
N SER A 277 7.69 -13.71 7.99
CA SER A 277 7.64 -13.03 9.29
C SER A 277 8.09 -11.59 9.14
N ASP A 278 7.72 -10.75 10.10
CA ASP A 278 8.19 -9.38 10.23
C ASP A 278 9.69 -9.32 10.53
N THR A 279 10.28 -8.14 10.57
CA THR A 279 11.72 -7.90 10.79
C THR A 279 12.20 -8.41 12.14
N ASP A 280 11.32 -8.47 13.14
CA ASP A 280 11.60 -8.97 14.48
C ASP A 280 11.26 -10.44 14.69
N GLY A 281 10.86 -11.16 13.62
CA GLY A 281 10.48 -12.56 13.63
C GLY A 281 9.02 -12.83 14.02
N SER A 282 8.26 -11.81 14.41
CA SER A 282 6.84 -11.91 14.73
C SER A 282 5.96 -12.09 13.48
N ARG A 283 4.68 -12.41 13.69
CA ARG A 283 3.66 -12.50 12.65
C ARG A 283 2.39 -11.77 13.07
N PRO A 284 2.45 -10.43 13.17
CA PRO A 284 1.34 -9.65 13.69
C PRO A 284 0.07 -9.84 12.88
N ASP A 285 -1.07 -9.90 13.60
CA ASP A 285 -2.42 -10.05 13.04
C ASP A 285 -3.39 -9.04 13.65
N CYS A 286 -3.23 -7.80 13.29
CA CYS A 286 -4.08 -6.71 13.76
C CYS A 286 -5.56 -6.94 13.39
N TRP A 287 -5.83 -7.40 12.16
CA TRP A 287 -7.20 -7.60 11.69
C TRP A 287 -7.86 -8.81 12.32
N GLY A 288 -7.10 -9.89 12.60
CA GLY A 288 -7.59 -11.04 13.37
C GLY A 288 -7.95 -10.63 14.81
N LEU A 289 -7.09 -9.82 15.45
CA LEU A 289 -7.40 -9.27 16.78
C LEU A 289 -8.72 -8.48 16.77
N ILE A 290 -8.91 -7.60 15.80
CA ILE A 290 -10.14 -6.79 15.70
C ILE A 290 -11.36 -7.66 15.41
N ALA A 291 -11.23 -8.66 14.56
CA ALA A 291 -12.33 -9.57 14.24
C ALA A 291 -12.79 -10.39 15.45
N ASP A 292 -11.85 -10.86 16.27
CA ASP A 292 -12.16 -11.73 17.41
C ASP A 292 -12.55 -10.95 18.67
N HIS A 293 -12.00 -9.73 18.85
CA HIS A 293 -12.16 -8.98 20.12
C HIS A 293 -12.75 -7.57 19.94
N GLY A 294 -12.96 -7.13 18.71
CA GLY A 294 -13.42 -5.77 18.41
C GLY A 294 -12.34 -4.70 18.54
N TRP A 295 -12.75 -3.46 18.29
CA TRP A 295 -11.88 -2.29 18.44
C TRP A 295 -11.70 -1.94 19.92
N GLY A 296 -10.51 -1.45 20.27
CA GLY A 296 -10.18 -0.94 21.59
C GLY A 296 -9.04 -1.69 22.27
N ASP A 297 -8.76 -1.30 23.51
CA ASP A 297 -7.69 -1.88 24.30
C ASP A 297 -7.99 -3.33 24.68
N GLN A 298 -6.98 -4.18 24.54
CA GLN A 298 -7.04 -5.58 24.89
C GLN A 298 -5.99 -5.93 25.96
N PRO A 299 -6.25 -6.92 26.81
CA PRO A 299 -5.26 -7.41 27.76
C PRO A 299 -3.99 -7.90 27.08
N ALA A 300 -2.82 -7.77 27.75
CA ALA A 300 -1.52 -8.17 27.20
C ALA A 300 -1.50 -9.65 26.75
N GLU A 301 -2.16 -10.53 27.48
CA GLU A 301 -2.27 -11.97 27.17
C GLU A 301 -3.04 -12.24 25.86
N VAL A 302 -3.98 -11.35 25.51
CA VAL A 302 -4.69 -11.40 24.23
C VAL A 302 -3.76 -10.90 23.12
N LEU A 303 -3.12 -9.74 23.30
CA LEU A 303 -2.22 -9.13 22.33
C LEU A 303 -1.08 -10.08 21.92
N GLU A 304 -0.50 -10.83 22.85
CA GLU A 304 0.57 -11.79 22.58
C GLU A 304 0.17 -12.91 21.60
N ARG A 305 -1.12 -13.24 21.49
CA ARG A 305 -1.58 -14.28 20.55
C ARG A 305 -1.65 -13.80 19.11
N TYR A 306 -1.71 -12.49 18.91
CA TYR A 306 -1.83 -11.85 17.59
C TYR A 306 -0.55 -11.14 17.15
N ARG A 307 0.54 -11.44 17.83
CA ARG A 307 1.84 -10.87 17.53
C ARG A 307 2.77 -11.76 16.69
#